data_37c824b7c05163ed1058a2f83ebdd6cd
#
_entry.id   37c824b7c05163ed1058a2f83ebdd6cd
#
_cell.length_a   1.000
_cell.length_b   1.000
_cell.length_c   1.000
_cell.angle_alpha   90.00
_cell.angle_beta   90.00
_cell.angle_gamma   90.00
#
_symmetry.space_group_name_H-M   'P 1'
#
loop_
_entity.id
_entity.type
_entity.pdbx_description
1 polymer ?
#
loop_
_entity_poly.entity_id
_entity_poly.type
_entity_poly.pdbx_seq_one_letter_code
_entity_poly.pdbx_strand_id
1 'polypeptide(L)'
;MSIENDQKPNDEQQILALHEAGDRALMSADLTVLARIFADDYVQHNEAGKAFTKQDVLNNSRTGAIRYPSIVSTGRKIRIFGDTAVVHGSESDEVEADGRRFVVRYVYLDVLRKCAGEWRLVASQLARPVAE
;
A
#
# COMPACT_ATOMS: atom_id res chain seq x y z
N MET A 1 -3.18 33.56 15.73
CA MET A 1 -3.95 32.45 16.24
C MET A 1 -3.25 31.13 15.87
N SER A 2 -2.99 30.35 16.85
CA SER A 2 -2.18 29.14 16.64
C SER A 2 -2.99 27.86 16.53
N ILE A 3 -4.29 27.97 16.34
CA ILE A 3 -5.15 26.78 16.30
C ILE A 3 -4.75 25.83 15.20
N GLU A 4 -4.36 26.37 14.05
CA GLU A 4 -3.97 25.54 12.91
C GLU A 4 -2.81 24.63 13.24
N ASN A 5 -1.95 24.98 14.19
CA ASN A 5 -0.81 24.16 14.56
C ASN A 5 -1.20 22.92 15.33
N ASP A 6 -2.39 22.93 15.92
CA ASP A 6 -2.91 21.82 16.72
C ASP A 6 -3.87 20.96 15.94
N GLN A 7 -4.09 21.27 14.67
CA GLN A 7 -5.04 20.55 13.87
C GLN A 7 -4.47 19.22 13.42
N LYS A 8 -5.36 18.26 13.25
CA LYS A 8 -4.99 16.95 12.71
C LYS A 8 -4.47 17.12 11.30
N PRO A 9 -3.59 16.22 10.84
CA PRO A 9 -3.19 16.18 9.44
C PRO A 9 -4.41 16.13 8.53
N ASN A 10 -4.34 16.80 7.39
CA ASN A 10 -5.41 16.72 6.40
C ASN A 10 -5.44 15.34 5.75
N ASP A 11 -6.46 15.09 4.94
CA ASP A 11 -6.65 13.79 4.32
C ASP A 11 -5.47 13.39 3.43
N GLU A 12 -4.93 14.32 2.65
CA GLU A 12 -3.78 14.02 1.80
C GLU A 12 -2.58 13.57 2.62
N GLN A 13 -2.30 14.30 3.71
CA GLN A 13 -1.19 13.93 4.60
C GLN A 13 -1.41 12.59 5.27
N GLN A 14 -2.65 12.28 5.67
CA GLN A 14 -2.99 11.00 6.28
C GLN A 14 -2.80 9.85 5.29
N ILE A 15 -3.21 10.04 4.04
CA ILE A 15 -3.06 9.02 3.00
C ILE A 15 -1.60 8.78 2.69
N LEU A 16 -0.80 9.84 2.57
CA LEU A 16 0.64 9.69 2.36
C LEU A 16 1.29 8.95 3.52
N ALA A 17 0.95 9.31 4.75
CA ALA A 17 1.49 8.65 5.93
C ALA A 17 1.10 7.17 5.98
N LEU A 18 -0.13 6.84 5.55
CA LEU A 18 -0.59 5.46 5.48
C LEU A 18 0.25 4.66 4.48
N HIS A 19 0.53 5.22 3.31
CA HIS A 19 1.36 4.56 2.30
C HIS A 19 2.77 4.33 2.81
N GLU A 20 3.36 5.32 3.45
CA GLU A 20 4.71 5.19 4.00
C GLU A 20 4.77 4.17 5.12
N ALA A 21 3.76 4.16 6.00
CA ALA A 21 3.67 3.17 7.06
C ALA A 21 3.47 1.76 6.50
N GLY A 22 2.68 1.64 5.42
CA GLY A 22 2.46 0.36 4.76
C GLY A 22 3.73 -0.20 4.15
N ASP A 23 4.51 0.64 3.47
CA ASP A 23 5.79 0.22 2.91
C ASP A 23 6.72 -0.30 4.02
N ARG A 24 6.85 0.45 5.11
CA ARG A 24 7.68 0.03 6.24
C ARG A 24 7.16 -1.26 6.87
N ALA A 25 5.85 -1.41 6.99
CA ALA A 25 5.25 -2.58 7.60
C ALA A 25 5.46 -3.83 6.74
N LEU A 26 5.42 -3.69 5.42
CA LEU A 26 5.73 -4.81 4.52
C LEU A 26 7.20 -5.19 4.62
N MET A 27 8.10 -4.22 4.69
CA MET A 27 9.53 -4.49 4.82
C MET A 27 9.89 -5.15 6.16
N SER A 28 9.17 -4.82 7.23
CA SER A 28 9.46 -5.33 8.58
C SER A 28 8.51 -6.44 9.02
N ALA A 29 7.54 -6.83 8.19
CA ALA A 29 6.51 -7.80 8.52
C ALA A 29 5.74 -7.41 9.80
N ASP A 30 5.35 -6.16 9.88
CA ASP A 30 4.58 -5.63 11.02
C ASP A 30 3.09 -5.92 10.82
N LEU A 31 2.64 -7.07 11.32
CA LEU A 31 1.28 -7.54 11.10
C LEU A 31 0.22 -6.62 11.73
N THR A 32 0.54 -6.00 12.85
CA THR A 32 -0.40 -5.09 13.51
C THR A 32 -0.72 -3.89 12.64
N VAL A 33 0.32 -3.28 12.08
CA VAL A 33 0.14 -2.13 11.18
C VAL A 33 -0.55 -2.56 9.89
N LEU A 34 -0.14 -3.69 9.29
CA LEU A 34 -0.76 -4.17 8.05
C LEU A 34 -2.25 -4.46 8.26
N ALA A 35 -2.61 -5.10 9.38
CA ALA A 35 -4.01 -5.40 9.67
C ALA A 35 -4.86 -4.13 9.79
N ARG A 36 -4.26 -3.04 10.26
CA ARG A 36 -4.98 -1.76 10.38
C ARG A 36 -5.12 -1.04 9.04
N ILE A 37 -4.10 -1.13 8.20
CA ILE A 37 -4.07 -0.40 6.92
C ILE A 37 -5.02 -1.01 5.89
N PHE A 38 -5.07 -2.34 5.80
CA PHE A 38 -5.91 -3.01 4.82
C PHE A 38 -7.33 -3.17 5.36
N ALA A 39 -8.31 -2.76 4.56
CA ALA A 39 -9.72 -3.01 4.87
C ALA A 39 -10.00 -4.51 4.83
N ASP A 40 -11.02 -4.95 5.57
CA ASP A 40 -11.33 -6.37 5.64
C ASP A 40 -11.72 -6.96 4.27
N ASP A 41 -12.26 -6.13 3.39
CA ASP A 41 -12.65 -6.54 2.04
C ASP A 41 -11.59 -6.20 0.98
N TYR A 42 -10.36 -5.94 1.40
CA TYR A 42 -9.27 -5.58 0.47
C TYR A 42 -9.01 -6.69 -0.54
N VAL A 43 -8.81 -6.29 -1.80
CA VAL A 43 -8.36 -7.18 -2.88
C VAL A 43 -7.29 -6.46 -3.69
N GLN A 44 -6.21 -7.18 -3.98
CA GLN A 44 -5.16 -6.71 -4.88
C GLN A 44 -5.07 -7.64 -6.08
N HIS A 45 -4.95 -7.06 -7.26
CA HIS A 45 -4.56 -7.81 -8.44
C HIS A 45 -3.14 -7.42 -8.81
N ASN A 46 -2.25 -8.41 -8.92
CA ASN A 46 -0.88 -8.13 -9.30
C ASN A 46 -0.74 -8.03 -10.82
N GLU A 47 0.48 -7.78 -11.30
CA GLU A 47 0.75 -7.55 -12.72
C GLU A 47 0.50 -8.79 -13.58
N ALA A 48 0.42 -9.97 -12.97
CA ALA A 48 0.09 -11.22 -13.65
C ALA A 48 -1.40 -11.55 -13.58
N GLY A 49 -2.19 -10.68 -12.93
CA GLY A 49 -3.63 -10.90 -12.79
C GLY A 49 -4.01 -11.78 -11.62
N LYS A 50 -3.07 -12.14 -10.75
CA LYS A 50 -3.37 -12.96 -9.58
C LYS A 50 -3.97 -12.08 -8.48
N ALA A 51 -5.04 -12.57 -7.84
CA ALA A 51 -5.73 -11.85 -6.78
C ALA A 51 -5.21 -12.25 -5.41
N PHE A 52 -5.07 -11.26 -4.53
CA PHE A 52 -4.69 -11.46 -3.12
C PHE A 52 -5.69 -10.72 -2.25
N THR A 53 -6.18 -11.40 -1.21
CA THR A 53 -7.03 -10.78 -0.20
C THR A 53 -6.18 -10.21 0.93
N LYS A 54 -6.80 -9.49 1.86
CA LYS A 54 -6.12 -9.04 3.07
C LYS A 54 -5.48 -10.22 3.81
N GLN A 55 -6.22 -11.33 3.93
CA GLN A 55 -5.72 -12.50 4.63
C GLN A 55 -4.49 -13.08 3.94
N ASP A 56 -4.48 -13.08 2.61
CA ASP A 56 -3.31 -13.54 1.85
C ASP A 56 -2.09 -12.68 2.13
N VAL A 57 -2.25 -11.35 2.14
CA VAL A 57 -1.15 -10.43 2.42
C VAL A 57 -0.60 -10.66 3.84
N LEU A 58 -1.49 -10.77 4.82
CA LEU A 58 -1.09 -11.00 6.20
C LEU A 58 -0.38 -12.36 6.36
N ASN A 59 -0.91 -13.40 5.73
CA ASN A 59 -0.31 -14.73 5.81
C ASN A 59 1.07 -14.77 5.15
N ASN A 60 1.23 -14.15 3.99
CA ASN A 60 2.53 -14.10 3.31
C ASN A 60 3.57 -13.39 4.15
N SER A 61 3.19 -12.33 4.83
CA SER A 61 4.08 -11.59 5.71
C SER A 61 4.40 -12.39 6.97
N ARG A 62 3.40 -13.01 7.57
CA ARG A 62 3.54 -13.77 8.81
C ARG A 62 4.44 -15.00 8.63
N THR A 63 4.28 -15.71 7.53
CA THR A 63 5.06 -16.93 7.26
C THR A 63 6.41 -16.66 6.61
N GLY A 64 6.59 -15.45 6.06
CA GLY A 64 7.77 -15.14 5.28
C GLY A 64 7.74 -15.73 3.87
N ALA A 65 6.57 -16.18 3.41
CA ALA A 65 6.44 -16.72 2.06
C ALA A 65 6.80 -15.65 1.01
N ILE A 66 6.49 -14.40 1.32
CA ILE A 66 6.92 -13.27 0.51
C ILE A 66 7.52 -12.23 1.47
N ARG A 67 8.75 -11.84 1.20
CA ARG A 67 9.46 -10.82 1.96
C ARG A 67 9.86 -9.69 1.02
N TYR A 68 9.94 -8.49 1.58
CA TYR A 68 10.29 -7.28 0.83
C TYR A 68 11.51 -6.63 1.47
N PRO A 69 12.74 -7.03 1.08
CA PRO A 69 13.94 -6.38 1.61
C PRO A 69 13.99 -4.88 1.31
N SER A 70 13.38 -4.44 0.21
CA SER A 70 13.38 -3.03 -0.15
C SER A 70 12.11 -2.70 -0.93
N ILE A 71 11.47 -1.59 -0.57
CA ILE A 71 10.35 -1.00 -1.31
C ILE A 71 10.67 0.46 -1.54
N VAL A 72 10.75 0.88 -2.80
CA VAL A 72 10.98 2.27 -3.16
C VAL A 72 9.83 2.74 -4.02
N SER A 73 9.06 3.69 -3.51
CA SER A 73 7.90 4.24 -4.19
C SER A 73 8.20 5.68 -4.59
N THR A 74 7.81 6.05 -5.81
CA THR A 74 8.04 7.38 -6.34
C THR A 74 6.82 7.89 -7.08
N GLY A 75 6.71 9.22 -7.19
CA GLY A 75 5.70 9.85 -8.01
C GLY A 75 4.27 9.63 -7.56
N ARG A 76 4.04 9.50 -6.26
CA ARG A 76 2.68 9.35 -5.74
C ARG A 76 1.84 10.56 -6.05
N LYS A 77 0.66 10.32 -6.64
CA LYS A 77 -0.32 11.34 -6.91
C LYS A 77 -1.62 10.93 -6.24
N ILE A 78 -2.09 11.78 -5.33
CA ILE A 78 -3.27 11.50 -4.51
C ILE A 78 -4.43 12.36 -5.00
N ARG A 79 -5.57 11.73 -5.26
CA ARG A 79 -6.82 12.43 -5.61
C ARG A 79 -7.89 12.01 -4.63
N ILE A 80 -8.61 12.97 -4.06
CA ILE A 80 -9.58 12.72 -3.00
C ILE A 80 -10.97 13.12 -3.47
N PHE A 81 -11.93 12.23 -3.29
CA PHE A 81 -13.32 12.39 -3.67
C PHE A 81 -14.19 12.08 -2.46
N GLY A 82 -14.37 13.07 -1.56
CA GLY A 82 -15.09 12.81 -0.31
C GLY A 82 -14.38 11.80 0.56
N ASP A 83 -15.04 10.70 0.84
CA ASP A 83 -14.48 9.61 1.66
C ASP A 83 -13.77 8.54 0.86
N THR A 84 -13.54 8.78 -0.41
CA THR A 84 -12.80 7.89 -1.30
C THR A 84 -11.57 8.61 -1.83
N ALA A 85 -10.47 7.89 -1.94
CA ALA A 85 -9.25 8.43 -2.53
C ALA A 85 -8.64 7.42 -3.49
N VAL A 86 -7.93 7.96 -4.48
CA VAL A 86 -7.21 7.17 -5.47
C VAL A 86 -5.77 7.64 -5.46
N VAL A 87 -4.84 6.70 -5.39
CA VAL A 87 -3.41 7.01 -5.40
C VAL A 87 -2.76 6.29 -6.56
N HIS A 88 -2.06 7.03 -7.41
CA HIS A 88 -1.21 6.48 -8.47
C HIS A 88 0.24 6.60 -8.05
N GLY A 89 1.05 5.65 -8.44
CA GLY A 89 2.48 5.73 -8.16
C GLY A 89 3.25 4.69 -8.93
N SER A 90 4.57 4.78 -8.78
CA SER A 90 5.50 3.80 -9.33
C SER A 90 6.29 3.20 -8.18
N GLU A 91 6.67 1.93 -8.31
CA GLU A 91 7.32 1.23 -7.23
C GLU A 91 8.37 0.26 -7.80
N SER A 92 9.48 0.16 -7.08
CA SER A 92 10.52 -0.82 -7.35
C SER A 92 10.78 -1.58 -6.06
N ASP A 93 10.52 -2.88 -6.07
CA ASP A 93 10.62 -3.73 -4.89
C ASP A 93 11.69 -4.79 -5.08
N GLU A 94 12.50 -5.02 -4.05
CA GLU A 94 13.21 -6.28 -3.92
C GLU A 94 12.27 -7.26 -3.24
N VAL A 95 12.16 -8.46 -3.80
CA VAL A 95 11.25 -9.49 -3.31
C VAL A 95 12.01 -10.77 -3.09
N GLU A 96 11.73 -11.43 -1.98
CA GLU A 96 12.20 -12.80 -1.70
C GLU A 96 10.98 -13.71 -1.62
N ALA A 97 10.92 -14.70 -2.52
CA ALA A 97 9.83 -15.65 -2.57
C ALA A 97 10.34 -16.93 -3.21
N ASP A 98 9.89 -18.07 -2.71
CA ASP A 98 10.25 -19.39 -3.25
C ASP A 98 11.77 -19.62 -3.31
N GLY A 99 12.50 -19.13 -2.32
CA GLY A 99 13.94 -19.26 -2.25
C GLY A 99 14.72 -18.42 -3.24
N ARG A 100 14.05 -17.45 -3.89
CA ARG A 100 14.65 -16.61 -4.90
C ARG A 100 14.52 -15.16 -4.51
N ARG A 101 15.47 -14.35 -4.96
CA ARG A 101 15.46 -12.89 -4.75
C ARG A 101 15.50 -12.21 -6.12
N PHE A 102 14.58 -11.26 -6.31
CA PHE A 102 14.46 -10.58 -7.60
C PHE A 102 13.90 -9.17 -7.38
N VAL A 103 14.01 -8.34 -8.42
CA VAL A 103 13.46 -6.99 -8.41
C VAL A 103 12.24 -6.95 -9.29
N VAL A 104 11.16 -6.35 -8.80
CA VAL A 104 9.93 -6.14 -9.55
C VAL A 104 9.67 -4.64 -9.62
N ARG A 105 9.32 -4.19 -10.81
CA ARG A 105 8.88 -2.81 -11.02
C ARG A 105 7.44 -2.81 -11.49
N TYR A 106 6.65 -1.90 -10.93
CA TYR A 106 5.29 -1.70 -11.41
C TYR A 106 4.81 -0.28 -11.19
N VAL A 107 3.76 0.04 -11.93
CA VAL A 107 2.90 1.20 -11.63
C VAL A 107 1.69 0.65 -10.90
N TYR A 108 1.13 1.44 -10.00
CA TYR A 108 0.01 0.96 -9.20
C TYR A 108 -1.10 2.00 -9.12
N LEU A 109 -2.29 1.49 -8.89
CA LEU A 109 -3.47 2.26 -8.56
C LEU A 109 -4.05 1.69 -7.28
N ASP A 110 -4.10 2.51 -6.24
CA ASP A 110 -4.70 2.14 -4.96
C ASP A 110 -5.98 2.92 -4.75
N VAL A 111 -6.99 2.25 -4.21
CA VAL A 111 -8.24 2.88 -3.81
C VAL A 111 -8.35 2.79 -2.29
N LEU A 112 -8.66 3.92 -1.68
CA LEU A 112 -8.82 4.02 -0.23
C LEU A 112 -10.22 4.52 0.10
N ARG A 113 -10.71 4.13 1.27
CA ARG A 113 -11.98 4.59 1.80
C ARG A 113 -11.77 5.06 3.23
N LYS A 114 -12.42 6.16 3.58
CA LYS A 114 -12.41 6.68 4.95
C LYS A 114 -13.63 6.17 5.69
N CYS A 115 -13.41 5.43 6.76
CA CYS A 115 -14.46 4.86 7.59
C CYS A 115 -14.19 5.22 9.03
N ALA A 116 -15.18 5.80 9.71
CA ALA A 116 -15.05 6.19 11.11
C ALA A 116 -13.81 7.06 11.34
N GLY A 117 -13.52 7.97 10.41
CA GLY A 117 -12.41 8.89 10.51
C GLY A 117 -11.05 8.32 10.12
N GLU A 118 -10.98 7.08 9.66
CA GLU A 118 -9.71 6.44 9.31
C GLU A 118 -9.70 5.98 7.85
N TRP A 119 -8.59 6.24 7.18
CA TRP A 119 -8.38 5.76 5.82
C TRP A 119 -7.88 4.32 5.84
N ARG A 120 -8.40 3.51 4.90
CA ARG A 120 -7.95 2.12 4.71
C ARG A 120 -7.87 1.81 3.23
N LEU A 121 -6.94 0.94 2.86
CA LEU A 121 -6.84 0.44 1.50
C LEU A 121 -7.95 -0.58 1.24
N VAL A 122 -8.72 -0.38 0.16
CA VAL A 122 -9.78 -1.31 -0.21
C VAL A 122 -9.46 -2.08 -1.48
N ALA A 123 -8.62 -1.54 -2.35
CA ALA A 123 -8.27 -2.23 -3.60
C ALA A 123 -6.94 -1.73 -4.12
N SER A 124 -6.22 -2.60 -4.80
CA SER A 124 -4.98 -2.24 -5.49
C SER A 124 -4.90 -2.98 -6.82
N GLN A 125 -4.38 -2.29 -7.83
CA GLN A 125 -4.12 -2.87 -9.14
C GLN A 125 -2.67 -2.56 -9.50
N LEU A 126 -1.92 -3.59 -9.85
CA LEU A 126 -0.52 -3.45 -10.24
C LEU A 126 -0.39 -3.75 -11.73
N ALA A 127 0.45 -3.00 -12.42
CA ALA A 127 0.72 -3.22 -13.83
C ALA A 127 2.20 -3.00 -14.09
N ARG A 128 2.74 -3.69 -15.08
CA ARG A 128 4.12 -3.48 -15.48
C ARG A 128 4.26 -2.15 -16.20
N PRO A 129 5.34 -1.39 -15.97
CA PRO A 129 5.58 -0.18 -16.76
C PRO A 129 5.79 -0.54 -18.23
N VAL A 130 5.48 0.41 -19.09
CA VAL A 130 5.76 0.24 -20.51
C VAL A 130 7.27 0.15 -20.71
N ALA A 131 7.73 -0.83 -21.48
CA ALA A 131 9.14 -0.96 -21.82
C ALA A 131 9.55 0.19 -22.75
N GLU A 132 10.76 0.72 -22.52
CA GLU A 132 11.30 1.82 -23.34
C GLU A 132 12.40 1.36 -24.23
#